data_252f3c0b22531fb86762bd425a695004
#
_entry.id   252f3c0b22531fb86762bd425a695004
#
_cell.length_a   1.000
_cell.length_b   1.000
_cell.length_c   1.000
_cell.angle_alpha   90.00
_cell.angle_beta   90.00
_cell.angle_gamma   90.00
#
_symmetry.space_group_name_H-M   'P 1'
#
loop_
_entity.id
_entity.type
_entity.pdbx_description
1 polymer ?
#
loop_
_entity_poly.entity_id
_entity_poly.type
_entity_poly.pdbx_seq_one_letter_code
_entity_poly.pdbx_strand_id
1 'polypeptide(L)'
;MESYNSQSINIDDVEPSVNLGGFAFIMLAAFLGALTAALFLPNWQPSLTQSVSGADPKAFWYLSRGSAFSAYFLLWLSMLLGTGITNKLSVLWPGLPPTIELHQFTSIIGLAFGLFHGMILMGDHYINFSLAQVLLPFATSGYKPVAVGLGQVGFYTMLIITISFYMRKKIGPKTWRSIHFVSFLTYILVLIHGLLAGTDTSAIGAQLFYLITGGLLFFMILYRILVSRANAREKKMKLQAIPPKPPTS
;
A
#
# COMPACT_ATOMS: atom_id res chain seq x y z
N MET A 1 -4.47 -36.07 12.50
CA MET A 1 -4.98 -34.70 12.24
C MET A 1 -4.81 -33.94 13.55
N GLU A 2 -3.67 -33.30 13.73
CA GLU A 2 -3.46 -32.43 14.88
C GLU A 2 -4.44 -31.26 14.82
N SER A 3 -5.16 -31.05 15.90
CA SER A 3 -6.06 -29.93 16.07
C SER A 3 -5.23 -28.64 15.94
N TYR A 4 -5.32 -27.96 14.81
CA TYR A 4 -4.74 -26.65 14.59
C TYR A 4 -5.43 -25.67 15.54
N ASN A 5 -4.79 -25.50 16.69
CA ASN A 5 -5.23 -24.60 17.74
C ASN A 5 -5.23 -23.19 17.13
N SER A 6 -6.39 -22.56 16.99
CA SER A 6 -6.58 -21.21 16.48
C SER A 6 -6.04 -20.20 17.49
N GLN A 7 -4.72 -20.21 17.72
CA GLN A 7 -4.07 -19.19 18.53
C GLN A 7 -4.29 -17.84 17.84
N SER A 8 -4.99 -16.97 18.53
CA SER A 8 -5.06 -15.55 18.14
C SER A 8 -3.63 -15.01 18.17
N ILE A 9 -3.10 -14.65 16.99
CA ILE A 9 -1.77 -14.04 16.93
C ILE A 9 -1.79 -12.78 17.78
N ASN A 10 -0.94 -12.77 18.79
CA ASN A 10 -0.62 -11.54 19.49
C ASN A 10 0.28 -10.70 18.57
N ILE A 11 -0.18 -9.52 18.19
CA ILE A 11 0.54 -8.63 17.27
C ILE A 11 1.90 -8.20 17.83
N ASP A 12 2.07 -8.27 19.14
CA ASP A 12 3.33 -7.91 19.79
C ASP A 12 4.41 -8.98 19.55
N ASP A 13 4.01 -10.22 19.22
CA ASP A 13 4.92 -11.34 18.94
C ASP A 13 5.32 -11.41 17.46
N VAL A 14 4.69 -10.60 16.59
CA VAL A 14 5.04 -10.54 15.17
C VAL A 14 6.32 -9.74 15.01
N GLU A 15 7.39 -10.40 14.57
CA GLU A 15 8.64 -9.71 14.28
C GLU A 15 8.61 -9.01 12.91
N PRO A 16 9.30 -7.85 12.76
CA PRO A 16 9.43 -7.20 11.46
C PRO A 16 10.27 -8.05 10.51
N SER A 17 9.79 -8.30 9.28
CA SER A 17 10.56 -8.96 8.21
C SER A 17 11.84 -8.20 7.85
N VAL A 18 11.82 -6.89 8.02
CA VAL A 18 12.97 -5.98 7.87
C VAL A 18 13.03 -5.10 9.11
N ASN A 19 14.18 -4.98 9.76
CA ASN A 19 14.34 -4.08 10.90
C ASN A 19 14.27 -2.59 10.47
N LEU A 20 14.13 -1.69 11.43
CA LEU A 20 13.99 -0.25 11.15
C LEU A 20 15.19 0.33 10.37
N GLY A 21 16.40 -0.15 10.64
CA GLY A 21 17.60 0.27 9.90
C GLY A 21 17.56 -0.19 8.44
N GLY A 22 17.17 -1.43 8.18
CA GLY A 22 16.97 -1.97 6.84
C GLY A 22 15.84 -1.24 6.09
N PHE A 23 14.74 -0.92 6.77
CA PHE A 23 13.66 -0.09 6.20
C PHE A 23 14.19 1.29 5.79
N ALA A 24 14.90 1.98 6.67
CA ALA A 24 15.49 3.29 6.37
C ALA A 24 16.48 3.21 5.20
N PHE A 25 17.28 2.13 5.13
CA PHE A 25 18.20 1.90 4.01
C PHE A 25 17.46 1.69 2.68
N ILE A 26 16.39 0.90 2.66
CA ILE A 26 15.56 0.69 1.45
C ILE A 26 14.98 2.02 0.97
N MET A 27 14.43 2.82 1.87
CA MET A 27 13.85 4.13 1.52
C MET A 27 14.91 5.10 0.99
N LEU A 28 16.07 5.15 1.66
CA LEU A 28 17.20 5.97 1.22
C LEU A 28 17.73 5.51 -0.14
N ALA A 29 17.86 4.21 -0.38
CA ALA A 29 18.30 3.66 -1.65
C ALA A 29 17.32 4.00 -2.79
N ALA A 30 16.00 3.89 -2.55
CA ALA A 30 14.98 4.29 -3.52
C ALA A 30 15.05 5.80 -3.83
N PHE A 31 15.19 6.63 -2.80
CA PHE A 31 15.33 8.08 -2.95
C PHE A 31 16.59 8.46 -3.74
N LEU A 32 17.76 8.00 -3.28
CA LEU A 32 19.04 8.32 -3.91
C LEU A 32 19.15 7.72 -5.32
N GLY A 33 18.62 6.50 -5.52
CA GLY A 33 18.60 5.86 -6.84
C GLY A 33 17.79 6.66 -7.85
N ALA A 34 16.58 7.10 -7.48
CA ALA A 34 15.73 7.92 -8.32
C ALA A 34 16.35 9.30 -8.59
N LEU A 35 16.89 9.95 -7.54
CA LEU A 35 17.55 11.25 -7.67
C LEU A 35 18.77 11.17 -8.59
N THR A 36 19.62 10.15 -8.40
CA THR A 36 20.78 9.90 -9.25
C THR A 36 20.35 9.68 -10.71
N ALA A 37 19.33 8.83 -10.92
CA ALA A 37 18.79 8.60 -12.26
C ALA A 37 18.28 9.91 -12.90
N ALA A 38 17.49 10.70 -12.16
CA ALA A 38 16.95 11.95 -12.68
C ALA A 38 18.03 12.99 -13.06
N LEU A 39 19.12 13.07 -12.29
CA LEU A 39 20.16 14.07 -12.49
C LEU A 39 21.25 13.63 -13.49
N PHE A 40 21.62 12.36 -13.51
CA PHE A 40 22.80 11.88 -14.25
C PHE A 40 22.47 11.17 -15.56
N LEU A 41 21.34 10.44 -15.68
CA LEU A 41 21.00 9.72 -16.91
C LEU A 41 20.93 10.62 -18.15
N PRO A 42 20.36 11.84 -18.10
CA PRO A 42 20.29 12.71 -19.26
C PRO A 42 21.67 13.09 -19.82
N ASN A 43 22.65 13.20 -18.92
CA ASN A 43 24.02 13.63 -19.29
C ASN A 43 24.93 12.45 -19.63
N TRP A 44 24.69 11.29 -19.04
CA TRP A 44 25.58 10.12 -19.17
C TRP A 44 25.24 9.24 -20.38
N GLN A 45 23.96 9.09 -20.67
CA GLN A 45 23.48 8.31 -21.83
C GLN A 45 22.35 9.04 -22.58
N PRO A 46 22.65 10.11 -23.29
CA PRO A 46 21.65 10.83 -24.09
C PRO A 46 20.99 9.95 -25.15
N SER A 47 21.69 8.90 -25.62
CA SER A 47 21.16 7.94 -26.60
C SER A 47 20.06 7.04 -26.03
N LEU A 48 20.05 6.71 -24.73
CA LEU A 48 18.95 5.96 -24.09
C LEU A 48 17.68 6.80 -24.00
N THR A 49 17.82 8.09 -23.73
CA THR A 49 16.69 9.01 -23.71
C THR A 49 16.14 9.27 -25.11
N GLN A 50 17.00 9.24 -26.16
CA GLN A 50 16.61 9.37 -27.57
C GLN A 50 16.07 8.06 -28.15
N SER A 51 16.67 6.90 -27.85
CA SER A 51 16.31 5.62 -28.47
C SER A 51 14.94 5.07 -28.04
N VAL A 52 14.46 5.43 -26.86
CA VAL A 52 13.19 4.93 -26.31
C VAL A 52 11.98 5.76 -26.77
N SER A 53 12.18 6.97 -27.32
CA SER A 53 11.08 7.91 -27.48
C SER A 53 11.05 8.75 -28.78
N GLY A 54 11.98 8.57 -29.71
CA GLY A 54 12.07 9.45 -30.90
C GLY A 54 12.48 10.89 -30.51
N ALA A 55 11.80 11.89 -31.02
CA ALA A 55 12.19 13.30 -30.86
C ALA A 55 12.13 13.85 -29.43
N ASP A 56 11.28 13.25 -28.57
CA ASP A 56 11.09 13.69 -27.17
C ASP A 56 11.51 12.61 -26.17
N PRO A 57 12.43 12.89 -25.21
CA PRO A 57 12.87 11.91 -24.23
C PRO A 57 11.75 11.56 -23.24
N LYS A 58 11.17 10.35 -23.36
CA LYS A 58 10.09 9.84 -22.51
C LYS A 58 10.55 8.78 -21.51
N ALA A 59 11.86 8.54 -21.35
CA ALA A 59 12.37 7.50 -20.45
C ALA A 59 11.89 7.68 -19.01
N PHE A 60 11.97 8.90 -18.48
CA PHE A 60 11.51 9.20 -17.12
C PHE A 60 10.01 9.02 -16.95
N TRP A 61 9.23 9.37 -17.96
CA TRP A 61 7.80 9.14 -17.98
C TRP A 61 7.44 7.65 -17.99
N TYR A 62 8.16 6.81 -18.77
CA TYR A 62 7.98 5.36 -18.74
C TYR A 62 8.42 4.75 -17.41
N LEU A 63 9.54 5.20 -16.83
CA LEU A 63 10.00 4.76 -15.52
C LEU A 63 9.01 5.13 -14.40
N SER A 64 8.49 6.35 -14.45
CA SER A 64 7.45 6.79 -13.50
C SER A 64 6.19 5.95 -13.63
N ARG A 65 5.71 5.65 -14.83
CA ARG A 65 4.53 4.82 -15.04
C ARG A 65 4.74 3.38 -14.60
N GLY A 66 5.86 2.76 -15.00
CA GLY A 66 6.17 1.39 -14.59
C GLY A 66 6.26 1.25 -13.07
N SER A 67 6.93 2.21 -12.41
CA SER A 67 7.01 2.22 -10.94
C SER A 67 5.67 2.53 -10.26
N ALA A 68 4.80 3.35 -10.86
CA ALA A 68 3.45 3.61 -10.38
C ALA A 68 2.58 2.35 -10.37
N PHE A 69 2.55 1.62 -11.50
CA PHE A 69 1.82 0.34 -11.59
C PHE A 69 2.37 -0.70 -10.63
N SER A 70 3.70 -0.77 -10.46
CA SER A 70 4.34 -1.66 -9.49
C SER A 70 3.97 -1.29 -8.05
N ALA A 71 4.02 -0.01 -7.68
CA ALA A 71 3.63 0.48 -6.36
C ALA A 71 2.16 0.18 -6.06
N TYR A 72 1.26 0.47 -7.01
CA TYR A 72 -0.17 0.19 -6.87
C TYR A 72 -0.44 -1.30 -6.72
N PHE A 73 0.17 -2.15 -7.56
CA PHE A 73 0.00 -3.60 -7.49
C PHE A 73 0.47 -4.17 -6.15
N LEU A 74 1.64 -3.73 -5.66
CA LEU A 74 2.18 -4.16 -4.38
C LEU A 74 1.33 -3.68 -3.20
N LEU A 75 0.80 -2.46 -3.26
CA LEU A 75 -0.16 -1.96 -2.27
C LEU A 75 -1.45 -2.81 -2.29
N TRP A 76 -2.01 -3.07 -3.47
CA TRP A 76 -3.17 -3.94 -3.62
C TRP A 76 -2.93 -5.34 -3.07
N LEU A 77 -1.78 -5.95 -3.41
CA LEU A 77 -1.41 -7.28 -2.92
C LEU A 77 -1.26 -7.28 -1.39
N SER A 78 -0.63 -6.25 -0.84
CA SER A 78 -0.54 -6.08 0.62
C SER A 78 -1.93 -5.98 1.25
N MET A 79 -2.85 -5.19 0.69
CA MET A 79 -4.23 -5.09 1.17
C MET A 79 -4.99 -6.42 1.07
N LEU A 80 -4.79 -7.16 -0.02
CA LEU A 80 -5.38 -8.49 -0.22
C LEU A 80 -4.88 -9.48 0.85
N LEU A 81 -3.57 -9.52 1.09
CA LEU A 81 -2.95 -10.36 2.13
C LEU A 81 -3.44 -9.97 3.53
N GLY A 82 -3.45 -8.67 3.85
CA GLY A 82 -3.94 -8.16 5.14
C GLY A 82 -5.40 -8.49 5.40
N THR A 83 -6.27 -8.36 4.40
CA THR A 83 -7.68 -8.80 4.50
C THR A 83 -7.78 -10.32 4.57
N GLY A 84 -6.94 -11.06 3.86
CA GLY A 84 -6.83 -12.51 3.92
C GLY A 84 -6.46 -13.04 5.30
N ILE A 85 -5.48 -12.40 5.97
CA ILE A 85 -5.10 -12.71 7.36
C ILE A 85 -6.31 -12.54 8.29
N THR A 86 -7.00 -11.41 8.18
CA THR A 86 -8.13 -11.11 9.07
C THR A 86 -9.37 -11.94 8.78
N ASN A 87 -9.55 -12.42 7.56
CA ASN A 87 -10.61 -13.36 7.15
C ASN A 87 -10.24 -14.83 7.37
N LYS A 88 -9.06 -15.11 7.96
CA LYS A 88 -8.51 -16.45 8.18
C LYS A 88 -8.31 -17.27 6.90
N LEU A 89 -8.24 -16.62 5.74
CA LEU A 89 -8.01 -17.29 4.45
C LEU A 89 -6.56 -17.80 4.30
N SER A 90 -5.63 -17.21 5.05
CA SER A 90 -4.24 -17.67 5.14
C SER A 90 -4.09 -19.10 5.65
N VAL A 91 -5.12 -19.65 6.31
CA VAL A 91 -5.14 -21.08 6.71
C VAL A 91 -5.20 -22.01 5.50
N LEU A 92 -5.80 -21.55 4.39
CA LEU A 92 -5.94 -22.36 3.18
C LEU A 92 -4.59 -22.50 2.45
N TRP A 93 -3.82 -21.41 2.36
CA TRP A 93 -2.49 -21.36 1.72
C TRP A 93 -1.94 -19.92 1.79
N PRO A 94 -0.66 -19.71 1.98
CA PRO A 94 0.45 -20.64 2.30
C PRO A 94 0.64 -20.89 3.80
N GLY A 95 -0.30 -20.48 4.63
CA GLY A 95 -0.20 -20.44 6.09
C GLY A 95 -0.03 -19.01 6.60
N LEU A 96 -0.19 -18.84 7.92
CA LEU A 96 -0.25 -17.51 8.52
C LEU A 96 1.11 -16.82 8.62
N PRO A 97 2.22 -17.46 9.05
CA PRO A 97 3.53 -16.80 9.10
C PRO A 97 4.00 -16.27 7.75
N PRO A 98 4.07 -17.08 6.67
CA PRO A 98 4.51 -16.57 5.37
C PRO A 98 3.56 -15.52 4.78
N THR A 99 2.26 -15.55 5.09
CA THR A 99 1.32 -14.51 4.67
C THR A 99 1.64 -13.17 5.33
N ILE A 100 2.00 -13.18 6.62
CA ILE A 100 2.41 -11.98 7.37
C ILE A 100 3.71 -11.41 6.80
N GLU A 101 4.71 -12.27 6.56
CA GLU A 101 5.98 -11.84 5.97
C GLU A 101 5.79 -11.22 4.59
N LEU A 102 5.00 -11.87 3.74
CA LEU A 102 4.70 -11.37 2.39
C LEU A 102 3.91 -10.04 2.43
N HIS A 103 2.96 -9.90 3.37
CA HIS A 103 2.25 -8.64 3.60
C HIS A 103 3.21 -7.51 4.00
N GLN A 104 4.14 -7.76 4.91
CA GLN A 104 5.15 -6.77 5.31
C GLN A 104 6.08 -6.42 4.16
N PHE A 105 6.60 -7.44 3.44
CA PHE A 105 7.49 -7.25 2.31
C PHE A 105 6.83 -6.43 1.21
N THR A 106 5.63 -6.80 0.77
CA THR A 106 4.91 -6.08 -0.29
C THR A 106 4.57 -4.65 0.11
N SER A 107 4.31 -4.39 1.40
CA SER A 107 4.09 -3.03 1.91
C SER A 107 5.35 -2.17 1.80
N ILE A 108 6.50 -2.69 2.22
CA ILE A 108 7.78 -1.95 2.23
C ILE A 108 8.24 -1.68 0.79
N ILE A 109 8.22 -2.69 -0.07
CA ILE A 109 8.64 -2.54 -1.46
C ILE A 109 7.66 -1.66 -2.24
N GLY A 110 6.35 -1.78 -1.99
CA GLY A 110 5.34 -0.89 -2.58
C GLY A 110 5.57 0.58 -2.21
N LEU A 111 5.93 0.85 -0.95
CA LEU A 111 6.27 2.19 -0.49
C LEU A 111 7.55 2.71 -1.17
N ALA A 112 8.58 1.86 -1.34
CA ALA A 112 9.81 2.21 -2.05
C ALA A 112 9.55 2.54 -3.52
N PHE A 113 8.73 1.77 -4.22
CA PHE A 113 8.30 2.07 -5.59
C PHE A 113 7.47 3.35 -5.66
N GLY A 114 6.63 3.64 -4.67
CA GLY A 114 5.88 4.90 -4.57
C GLY A 114 6.80 6.11 -4.44
N LEU A 115 7.85 6.00 -3.61
CA LEU A 115 8.88 7.03 -3.49
C LEU A 115 9.64 7.21 -4.81
N PHE A 116 10.10 6.12 -5.41
CA PHE A 116 10.78 6.15 -6.70
C PHE A 116 9.90 6.78 -7.78
N HIS A 117 8.62 6.41 -7.85
CA HIS A 117 7.64 6.96 -8.79
C HIS A 117 7.56 8.50 -8.73
N GLY A 118 7.44 9.06 -7.53
CA GLY A 118 7.38 10.50 -7.35
C GLY A 118 8.71 11.17 -7.70
N MET A 119 9.82 10.64 -7.21
CA MET A 119 11.16 11.23 -7.38
C MET A 119 11.65 11.21 -8.82
N ILE A 120 11.39 10.14 -9.58
CA ILE A 120 11.86 10.00 -10.96
C ILE A 120 11.23 11.03 -11.92
N LEU A 121 10.06 11.60 -11.55
CA LEU A 121 9.39 12.67 -12.30
C LEU A 121 10.20 13.97 -12.35
N MET A 122 11.17 14.16 -11.46
CA MET A 122 12.09 15.31 -11.52
C MET A 122 12.97 15.30 -12.78
N GLY A 123 13.20 14.13 -13.38
CA GLY A 123 13.92 13.99 -14.64
C GLY A 123 13.05 14.21 -15.89
N ASP A 124 11.73 14.31 -15.74
CA ASP A 124 10.80 14.48 -16.85
C ASP A 124 10.69 15.95 -17.24
N HIS A 125 11.18 16.30 -18.44
CA HIS A 125 11.18 17.67 -18.94
C HIS A 125 9.78 18.21 -19.28
N TYR A 126 8.79 17.35 -19.50
CA TYR A 126 7.42 17.78 -19.79
C TYR A 126 6.68 18.21 -18.52
N ILE A 127 6.79 17.43 -17.45
CA ILE A 127 6.15 17.72 -16.16
C ILE A 127 7.01 18.69 -15.34
N ASN A 128 8.33 18.54 -15.40
CA ASN A 128 9.35 19.38 -14.78
C ASN A 128 9.09 19.69 -13.29
N PHE A 129 8.81 18.66 -12.50
CA PHE A 129 8.58 18.81 -11.08
C PHE A 129 9.85 19.17 -10.32
N SER A 130 9.77 20.18 -9.47
CA SER A 130 10.78 20.45 -8.45
C SER A 130 10.68 19.47 -7.28
N LEU A 131 11.75 19.32 -6.50
CA LEU A 131 11.75 18.50 -5.28
C LEU A 131 10.65 18.92 -4.31
N ALA A 132 10.39 20.22 -4.17
CA ALA A 132 9.31 20.74 -3.35
C ALA A 132 7.93 20.26 -3.85
N GLN A 133 7.70 20.29 -5.15
CA GLN A 133 6.44 19.84 -5.73
C GLN A 133 6.23 18.31 -5.62
N VAL A 134 7.31 17.53 -5.59
CA VAL A 134 7.23 16.08 -5.34
C VAL A 134 6.93 15.78 -3.87
N LEU A 135 7.56 16.52 -2.95
CA LEU A 135 7.48 16.22 -1.52
C LEU A 135 6.32 16.90 -0.80
N LEU A 136 5.89 18.11 -1.23
CA LEU A 136 4.82 18.84 -0.55
C LEU A 136 3.47 18.56 -1.20
N PRO A 137 2.50 18.02 -0.46
CA PRO A 137 1.16 17.78 -0.99
C PRO A 137 0.52 19.05 -1.55
N PHE A 138 -0.07 18.92 -2.75
CA PHE A 138 -0.76 19.99 -3.46
C PHE A 138 0.11 21.20 -3.88
N ALA A 139 1.45 21.09 -3.82
CA ALA A 139 2.35 22.18 -4.19
C ALA A 139 2.50 22.37 -5.71
N THR A 140 2.05 21.41 -6.53
CA THR A 140 2.04 21.57 -7.98
C THR A 140 0.87 22.43 -8.44
N SER A 141 1.11 23.33 -9.40
CA SER A 141 0.06 24.15 -10.06
C SER A 141 -0.17 23.74 -11.52
N GLY A 142 0.74 22.95 -12.09
CA GLY A 142 0.72 22.56 -13.50
C GLY A 142 -0.11 21.30 -13.75
N TYR A 143 0.49 20.15 -13.57
CA TYR A 143 -0.12 18.87 -13.93
C TYR A 143 -1.06 18.36 -12.83
N LYS A 144 -2.38 18.36 -13.11
CA LYS A 144 -3.45 17.73 -12.30
C LYS A 144 -3.27 17.88 -10.77
N PRO A 145 -3.24 19.10 -10.21
CA PRO A 145 -2.80 19.37 -8.82
C PRO A 145 -3.49 18.53 -7.76
N VAL A 146 -4.83 18.42 -7.85
CA VAL A 146 -5.63 17.64 -6.89
C VAL A 146 -5.29 16.16 -6.96
N ALA A 147 -5.21 15.59 -8.16
CA ALA A 147 -4.90 14.18 -8.34
C ALA A 147 -3.50 13.84 -7.83
N VAL A 148 -2.50 14.67 -8.13
CA VAL A 148 -1.12 14.53 -7.62
C VAL A 148 -1.10 14.64 -6.10
N GLY A 149 -1.77 15.65 -5.53
CA GLY A 149 -1.87 15.82 -4.07
C GLY A 149 -2.48 14.62 -3.35
N LEU A 150 -3.50 13.98 -3.94
CA LEU A 150 -4.08 12.75 -3.38
C LEU A 150 -3.06 11.60 -3.34
N GLY A 151 -2.24 11.44 -4.38
CA GLY A 151 -1.16 10.44 -4.39
C GLY A 151 -0.12 10.71 -3.30
N GLN A 152 0.28 11.97 -3.12
CA GLN A 152 1.23 12.38 -2.07
C GLN A 152 0.66 12.12 -0.66
N VAL A 153 -0.61 12.46 -0.40
CA VAL A 153 -1.27 12.13 0.87
C VAL A 153 -1.34 10.62 1.06
N GLY A 154 -1.67 9.86 0.00
CA GLY A 154 -1.64 8.39 0.01
C GLY A 154 -0.26 7.84 0.38
N PHE A 155 0.82 8.38 -0.19
CA PHE A 155 2.18 8.01 0.15
C PHE A 155 2.52 8.28 1.62
N TYR A 156 2.23 9.47 2.13
CA TYR A 156 2.53 9.82 3.52
C TYR A 156 1.71 9.02 4.52
N THR A 157 0.43 8.75 4.23
CA THR A 157 -0.38 7.88 5.09
C THR A 157 0.17 6.46 5.12
N MET A 158 0.61 5.91 3.99
CA MET A 158 1.25 4.61 3.93
C MET A 158 2.58 4.58 4.72
N LEU A 159 3.39 5.64 4.62
CA LEU A 159 4.64 5.79 5.37
C LEU A 159 4.36 5.80 6.89
N ILE A 160 3.37 6.57 7.35
CA ILE A 160 2.97 6.64 8.76
C ILE A 160 2.50 5.27 9.26
N ILE A 161 1.67 4.56 8.49
CA ILE A 161 1.19 3.23 8.83
C ILE A 161 2.37 2.26 8.98
N THR A 162 3.32 2.29 8.03
CA THR A 162 4.51 1.43 8.06
C THR A 162 5.39 1.73 9.27
N ILE A 163 5.68 3.02 9.55
CA ILE A 163 6.48 3.42 10.73
C ILE A 163 5.75 3.04 12.03
N SER A 164 4.42 3.18 12.08
CA SER A 164 3.64 2.84 13.27
C SER A 164 3.78 1.36 13.68
N PHE A 165 4.04 0.47 12.72
CA PHE A 165 4.30 -0.93 12.99
C PHE A 165 5.58 -1.14 13.83
N TYR A 166 6.64 -0.41 13.54
CA TYR A 166 7.88 -0.44 14.35
C TYR A 166 7.67 0.16 15.75
N MET A 167 6.72 1.07 15.89
CA MET A 167 6.38 1.72 17.16
C MET A 167 5.28 0.99 17.95
N ARG A 168 4.70 -0.09 17.43
CA ARG A 168 3.48 -0.74 17.99
C ARG A 168 3.60 -1.13 19.47
N LYS A 169 4.79 -1.61 19.90
CA LYS A 169 5.05 -1.94 21.31
C LYS A 169 4.99 -0.71 22.23
N LYS A 170 5.31 0.49 21.69
CA LYS A 170 5.27 1.76 22.45
C LYS A 170 3.89 2.40 22.48
N ILE A 171 3.19 2.40 21.32
CA ILE A 171 1.88 3.06 21.19
C ILE A 171 0.70 2.16 21.61
N GLY A 172 0.97 0.89 21.80
CA GLY A 172 0.00 -0.11 22.19
C GLY A 172 -0.86 -0.66 21.04
N PRO A 173 -1.39 -1.90 21.20
CA PRO A 173 -2.07 -2.62 20.12
C PRO A 173 -3.37 -1.96 19.66
N LYS A 174 -4.10 -1.27 20.53
CA LYS A 174 -5.34 -0.57 20.17
C LYS A 174 -5.06 0.62 19.25
N THR A 175 -4.12 1.47 19.63
CA THR A 175 -3.71 2.65 18.85
C THR A 175 -3.13 2.24 17.51
N TRP A 176 -2.25 1.24 17.51
CA TRP A 176 -1.67 0.73 16.28
C TRP A 176 -2.75 0.21 15.31
N ARG A 177 -3.72 -0.57 15.79
CA ARG A 177 -4.83 -1.07 14.94
C ARG A 177 -5.64 0.06 14.33
N SER A 178 -5.90 1.15 15.07
CA SER A 178 -6.62 2.31 14.57
C SER A 178 -5.84 3.02 13.46
N ILE A 179 -4.52 3.21 13.63
CA ILE A 179 -3.65 3.76 12.58
C ILE A 179 -3.61 2.82 11.37
N HIS A 180 -3.45 1.52 11.60
CA HIS A 180 -3.39 0.52 10.53
C HIS A 180 -4.69 0.49 9.71
N PHE A 181 -5.84 0.76 10.33
CA PHE A 181 -7.13 0.81 9.63
C PHE A 181 -7.18 1.93 8.57
N VAL A 182 -6.37 2.98 8.70
CA VAL A 182 -6.23 4.05 7.70
C VAL A 182 -5.71 3.51 6.36
N SER A 183 -5.13 2.29 6.32
CA SER A 183 -4.69 1.63 5.09
C SER A 183 -5.79 1.51 4.02
N PHE A 184 -7.07 1.37 4.43
CA PHE A 184 -8.18 1.36 3.50
C PHE A 184 -8.36 2.73 2.81
N LEU A 185 -8.24 3.82 3.57
CA LEU A 185 -8.26 5.17 3.01
C LEU A 185 -7.05 5.40 2.10
N THR A 186 -5.86 4.96 2.52
CA THR A 186 -4.64 5.01 1.69
C THR A 186 -4.86 4.35 0.33
N TYR A 187 -5.42 3.14 0.31
CA TYR A 187 -5.72 2.44 -0.95
C TYR A 187 -6.67 3.24 -1.84
N ILE A 188 -7.74 3.80 -1.27
CA ILE A 188 -8.72 4.62 -2.01
C ILE A 188 -8.04 5.86 -2.60
N LEU A 189 -7.20 6.56 -1.83
CA LEU A 189 -6.47 7.75 -2.30
C LEU A 189 -5.54 7.41 -3.46
N VAL A 190 -4.79 6.31 -3.36
CA VAL A 190 -3.87 5.86 -4.40
C VAL A 190 -4.62 5.38 -5.65
N LEU A 191 -5.75 4.68 -5.49
CA LEU A 191 -6.61 4.28 -6.60
C LEU A 191 -7.17 5.50 -7.35
N ILE A 192 -7.72 6.49 -6.62
CA ILE A 192 -8.25 7.72 -7.21
C ILE A 192 -7.12 8.50 -7.89
N HIS A 193 -5.95 8.60 -7.26
CA HIS A 193 -4.77 9.20 -7.86
C HIS A 193 -4.43 8.52 -9.19
N GLY A 194 -4.32 7.20 -9.23
CA GLY A 194 -4.00 6.44 -10.43
C GLY A 194 -5.03 6.64 -11.55
N LEU A 195 -6.33 6.66 -11.20
CA LEU A 195 -7.41 6.89 -12.16
C LEU A 195 -7.42 8.31 -12.71
N LEU A 196 -7.15 9.32 -11.89
CA LEU A 196 -7.22 10.73 -12.29
C LEU A 196 -5.91 11.25 -12.88
N ALA A 197 -4.75 10.89 -12.30
CA ALA A 197 -3.45 11.38 -12.76
C ALA A 197 -2.89 10.53 -13.90
N GLY A 198 -3.22 9.24 -13.94
CA GLY A 198 -2.70 8.31 -14.94
C GLY A 198 -3.04 8.71 -16.37
N THR A 199 -2.07 8.62 -17.26
CA THR A 199 -2.22 8.86 -18.71
C THR A 199 -2.75 7.63 -19.44
N ASP A 200 -2.62 6.43 -18.82
CA ASP A 200 -3.06 5.16 -19.41
C ASP A 200 -4.49 4.76 -19.05
N THR A 201 -5.19 5.56 -18.27
CA THR A 201 -6.55 5.24 -17.80
C THR A 201 -7.57 5.05 -18.93
N SER A 202 -7.29 5.58 -20.12
CA SER A 202 -8.09 5.32 -21.33
C SER A 202 -7.83 3.95 -21.98
N ALA A 203 -6.68 3.32 -21.66
CA ALA A 203 -6.34 2.00 -22.22
C ALA A 203 -7.17 0.91 -21.53
N ILE A 204 -7.76 0.01 -22.32
CA ILE A 204 -8.62 -1.08 -21.82
C ILE A 204 -7.89 -1.96 -20.79
N GLY A 205 -6.58 -2.20 -20.98
CA GLY A 205 -5.77 -2.97 -20.04
C GLY A 205 -5.67 -2.33 -18.66
N ALA A 206 -5.48 -1.00 -18.59
CA ALA A 206 -5.42 -0.26 -17.33
C ALA A 206 -6.80 -0.22 -16.65
N GLN A 207 -7.88 -0.04 -17.43
CA GLN A 207 -9.25 -0.06 -16.90
C GLN A 207 -9.59 -1.42 -16.28
N LEU A 208 -9.27 -2.51 -16.99
CA LEU A 208 -9.48 -3.87 -16.49
C LEU A 208 -8.63 -4.14 -15.24
N PHE A 209 -7.38 -3.68 -15.23
CA PHE A 209 -6.50 -3.82 -14.08
C PHE A 209 -7.08 -3.14 -12.82
N TYR A 210 -7.50 -1.88 -12.90
CA TYR A 210 -8.12 -1.17 -11.78
C TYR A 210 -9.48 -1.77 -11.39
N LEU A 211 -10.29 -2.20 -12.36
CA LEU A 211 -11.59 -2.82 -12.10
C LEU A 211 -11.44 -4.16 -11.36
N ILE A 212 -10.53 -5.02 -11.83
CA ILE A 212 -10.30 -6.34 -11.22
C ILE A 212 -9.72 -6.18 -9.81
N THR A 213 -8.68 -5.37 -9.67
CA THR A 213 -8.01 -5.19 -8.37
C THR A 213 -8.91 -4.49 -7.35
N GLY A 214 -9.62 -3.44 -7.75
CA GLY A 214 -10.57 -2.72 -6.89
C GLY A 214 -11.79 -3.58 -6.56
N GLY A 215 -12.34 -4.30 -7.54
CA GLY A 215 -13.49 -5.16 -7.36
C GLY A 215 -13.21 -6.35 -6.44
N LEU A 216 -12.04 -7.00 -6.59
CA LEU A 216 -11.64 -8.10 -5.73
C LEU A 216 -11.45 -7.65 -4.27
N LEU A 217 -10.78 -6.52 -4.05
CA LEU A 217 -10.60 -5.99 -2.71
C LEU A 217 -11.93 -5.55 -2.09
N PHE A 218 -12.80 -4.90 -2.87
CA PHE A 218 -14.15 -4.54 -2.42
C PHE A 218 -14.94 -5.78 -1.99
N PHE A 219 -14.90 -6.86 -2.76
CA PHE A 219 -15.55 -8.13 -2.42
C PHE A 219 -15.00 -8.71 -1.11
N MET A 220 -13.67 -8.70 -0.92
CA MET A 220 -13.02 -9.19 0.30
C MET A 220 -13.44 -8.38 1.54
N ILE A 221 -13.55 -7.07 1.41
CA ILE A 221 -14.01 -6.18 2.49
C ILE A 221 -15.49 -6.45 2.81
N LEU A 222 -16.33 -6.55 1.78
CA LEU A 222 -17.75 -6.85 1.95
C LEU A 222 -17.96 -8.19 2.65
N TYR A 223 -17.26 -9.24 2.20
CA TYR A 223 -17.25 -10.55 2.83
C TYR A 223 -16.91 -10.45 4.34
N ARG A 224 -15.82 -9.72 4.66
CA ARG A 224 -15.42 -9.50 6.05
C ARG A 224 -16.53 -8.84 6.89
N ILE A 225 -17.18 -7.80 6.36
CA ILE A 225 -18.25 -7.08 7.04
C ILE A 225 -19.44 -8.04 7.31
N LEU A 226 -19.83 -8.81 6.31
CA LEU A 226 -20.95 -9.74 6.43
C LEU A 226 -20.68 -10.85 7.45
N VAL A 227 -19.50 -11.48 7.40
CA VAL A 227 -19.09 -12.53 8.35
C VAL A 227 -18.98 -11.97 9.77
N SER A 228 -18.39 -10.78 9.94
CA SER A 228 -18.28 -10.14 11.25
C SER A 228 -19.66 -9.86 11.85
N ARG A 229 -20.61 -9.37 11.05
CA ARG A 229 -21.99 -9.13 11.50
C ARG A 229 -22.73 -10.43 11.85
N ALA A 230 -22.55 -11.50 11.06
CA ALA A 230 -23.14 -12.81 11.33
C ALA A 230 -22.65 -13.38 12.67
N ASN A 231 -21.33 -13.37 12.88
CA ASN A 231 -20.72 -13.85 14.12
C ASN A 231 -21.17 -13.03 15.36
N ALA A 232 -21.32 -11.71 15.20
CA ALA A 232 -21.81 -10.84 16.28
C ALA A 232 -23.27 -11.17 16.66
N ARG A 233 -24.12 -11.45 15.65
CA ARG A 233 -25.53 -11.87 15.88
C ARG A 233 -25.59 -13.22 16.59
N GLU A 234 -24.81 -14.20 16.14
CA GLU A 234 -24.76 -15.53 16.76
C GLU A 234 -24.32 -15.45 18.24
N LYS A 235 -23.25 -14.65 18.51
CA LYS A 235 -22.77 -14.41 19.88
C LYS A 235 -23.88 -13.80 20.77
N LYS A 236 -24.63 -12.83 20.24
CA LYS A 236 -25.72 -12.18 20.97
C LYS A 236 -26.84 -13.18 21.29
N MET A 237 -27.22 -14.01 20.32
CA MET A 237 -28.24 -15.06 20.54
C MET A 237 -27.79 -16.08 21.59
N LYS A 238 -26.54 -16.54 21.56
CA LYS A 238 -26.00 -17.48 22.58
C LYS A 238 -25.99 -16.86 23.97
N LEU A 239 -25.66 -15.57 24.11
CA LEU A 239 -25.70 -14.87 25.40
C LEU A 239 -27.13 -14.73 25.96
N GLN A 240 -28.12 -14.53 25.11
CA GLN A 240 -29.53 -14.42 25.50
C GLN A 240 -30.14 -15.79 25.86
N ALA A 241 -29.60 -16.89 25.35
CA ALA A 241 -30.06 -18.26 25.64
C ALA A 241 -29.50 -18.81 26.97
N ILE A 242 -28.56 -18.13 27.63
CA ILE A 242 -28.03 -18.55 28.93
C ILE A 242 -29.07 -18.19 30.01
N PRO A 243 -29.61 -19.17 30.75
CA PRO A 243 -30.57 -18.89 31.82
C PRO A 243 -29.92 -18.04 32.94
N PRO A 244 -30.67 -17.15 33.58
CA PRO A 244 -30.15 -16.36 34.69
C PRO A 244 -29.61 -17.25 35.78
N LYS A 245 -28.44 -16.90 36.33
CA LYS A 245 -27.82 -17.64 37.45
C LYS A 245 -28.79 -17.66 38.62
N PRO A 246 -29.10 -18.84 39.24
CA PRO A 246 -29.96 -18.89 40.38
C PRO A 246 -29.42 -17.99 41.50
N PRO A 247 -30.32 -17.36 42.29
CA PRO A 247 -29.89 -16.53 43.40
C PRO A 247 -29.07 -17.36 44.38
N THR A 248 -27.91 -16.88 44.75
CA THR A 248 -27.08 -17.49 45.81
C THR A 248 -27.78 -17.24 47.13
N SER A 249 -28.33 -18.33 47.73
CA SER A 249 -28.87 -18.33 49.07
C SER A 249 -27.79 -18.21 50.12
#